data_c65b3ecbaad5a98df10f1699baf475e3
#
_entry.id   c65b3ecbaad5a98df10f1699baf475e3
#
_cell.length_a   1.000
_cell.length_b   1.000
_cell.length_c   1.000
_cell.angle_alpha   90.00
_cell.angle_beta   90.00
_cell.angle_gamma   90.00
#
_symmetry.space_group_name_H-M   'P 1'
#
loop_
_entity.id
_entity.type
_entity.pdbx_description
1 polymer ?
#
loop_
_entity_poly.entity_id
_entity_poly.type
_entity_poly.pdbx_seq_one_letter_code
_entity_poly.pdbx_strand_id
1 'polypeptide(L)'
;MVDPNSPDTIVLIHGLWMTPRSWEHWISHYTDRGYKVFAPAYPGLGVEVEALREDPSPIEALSIPATVESLETLIGELDSPPIIMGHSFGGALTQILLDHGFGAAGVAIDSVPAEGIKVVPPSQIRASFPILKNPANRHRAVGFTAKQFHYAFTNTLSEEESLAAYERYHIPAPGSWVWGGVLANFTPGHQDTYVDFKNDARAPLLFIAGGEDNIMPPSVNESNVHHYRKSAAVTDFKEFEGRSHFTVGQPGWEEVADYALDWAKGHAAMAGGSTG
;
A
#
# COMPACT_ATOMS: atom_id res chain seq x y z
N MET A 1 0.82 -11.68 -24.76
CA MET A 1 1.31 -10.42 -25.36
C MET A 1 0.49 -9.30 -24.75
N VAL A 2 1.15 -8.26 -24.23
CA VAL A 2 0.45 -7.07 -23.71
C VAL A 2 -0.19 -6.34 -24.88
N ASP A 3 -1.43 -5.87 -24.71
CA ASP A 3 -2.12 -5.05 -25.72
C ASP A 3 -1.33 -3.74 -25.89
N PRO A 4 -0.95 -3.35 -27.11
CA PRO A 4 -0.18 -2.12 -27.35
C PRO A 4 -0.89 -0.83 -26.91
N ASN A 5 -2.20 -0.89 -26.64
CA ASN A 5 -2.99 0.24 -26.14
C ASN A 5 -3.22 0.19 -24.60
N SER A 6 -2.67 -0.81 -23.91
CA SER A 6 -2.75 -0.94 -22.46
C SER A 6 -1.40 -0.61 -21.81
N PRO A 7 -1.38 -0.13 -20.55
CA PRO A 7 -0.12 0.07 -19.83
C PRO A 7 0.71 -1.22 -19.81
N ASP A 8 1.99 -1.11 -20.16
CA ASP A 8 2.95 -2.22 -20.15
C ASP A 8 3.84 -2.23 -18.90
N THR A 9 3.65 -1.25 -18.05
CA THR A 9 4.48 -1.00 -16.88
C THR A 9 3.66 -1.03 -15.60
N ILE A 10 4.18 -1.69 -14.56
CA ILE A 10 3.58 -1.80 -13.24
C ILE A 10 4.57 -1.27 -12.20
N VAL A 11 4.09 -0.42 -11.30
CA VAL A 11 4.84 0.06 -10.13
C VAL A 11 4.22 -0.52 -8.86
N LEU A 12 5.01 -1.26 -8.08
CA LEU A 12 4.59 -1.92 -6.84
C LEU A 12 5.16 -1.19 -5.63
N ILE A 13 4.30 -0.62 -4.78
CA ILE A 13 4.69 0.20 -3.63
C ILE A 13 4.47 -0.59 -2.34
N HIS A 14 5.54 -0.90 -1.60
CA HIS A 14 5.47 -1.70 -0.39
C HIS A 14 4.83 -0.94 0.80
N GLY A 15 4.39 -1.67 1.81
CA GLY A 15 3.85 -1.12 3.05
C GLY A 15 4.94 -0.81 4.09
N LEU A 16 4.50 -0.30 5.25
CA LEU A 16 5.34 -0.21 6.43
C LEU A 16 5.68 -1.62 6.95
N TRP A 17 6.76 -1.73 7.71
CA TRP A 17 7.32 -2.99 8.25
C TRP A 17 7.83 -3.98 7.22
N MET A 18 7.87 -3.59 5.93
CA MET A 18 8.36 -4.41 4.82
C MET A 18 9.23 -3.57 3.87
N THR A 19 9.89 -4.25 2.95
CA THR A 19 10.68 -3.68 1.85
C THR A 19 10.08 -4.13 0.51
N PRO A 20 10.64 -3.70 -0.65
CA PRO A 20 10.26 -4.25 -1.95
C PRO A 20 10.33 -5.78 -2.05
N ARG A 21 11.09 -6.45 -1.16
CA ARG A 21 11.13 -7.91 -1.09
C ARG A 21 9.74 -8.54 -0.91
N SER A 22 8.80 -7.83 -0.27
CA SER A 22 7.41 -8.31 -0.12
C SER A 22 6.68 -8.53 -1.46
N TRP A 23 7.17 -7.94 -2.53
CA TRP A 23 6.63 -8.06 -3.87
C TRP A 23 7.35 -9.08 -4.76
N GLU A 24 8.33 -9.84 -4.25
CA GLU A 24 9.17 -10.74 -5.05
C GLU A 24 8.39 -11.72 -5.94
N HIS A 25 7.28 -12.25 -5.41
CA HIS A 25 6.41 -13.16 -6.15
C HIS A 25 5.61 -12.42 -7.24
N TRP A 26 5.07 -11.25 -6.94
CA TRP A 26 4.32 -10.42 -7.89
C TRP A 26 5.21 -9.90 -9.02
N ILE A 27 6.46 -9.54 -8.70
CA ILE A 27 7.45 -9.13 -9.71
C ILE A 27 7.64 -10.24 -10.74
N SER A 28 7.93 -11.47 -10.30
CA SER A 28 8.10 -12.61 -11.20
C SER A 28 6.82 -12.89 -11.99
N HIS A 29 5.68 -12.93 -11.30
CA HIS A 29 4.37 -13.24 -11.88
C HIS A 29 3.96 -12.27 -13.00
N TYR A 30 4.20 -10.98 -12.84
CA TYR A 30 3.88 -9.99 -13.85
C TYR A 30 4.96 -9.89 -14.94
N THR A 31 6.22 -10.08 -14.59
CA THR A 31 7.32 -10.13 -15.57
C THR A 31 7.14 -11.31 -16.54
N ASP A 32 6.74 -12.48 -16.03
CA ASP A 32 6.45 -13.66 -16.86
C ASP A 32 5.27 -13.43 -17.83
N ARG A 33 4.40 -12.46 -17.52
CA ARG A 33 3.30 -12.00 -18.39
C ARG A 33 3.69 -10.90 -19.36
N GLY A 34 4.95 -10.47 -19.32
CA GLY A 34 5.51 -9.49 -20.27
C GLY A 34 5.41 -8.03 -19.82
N TYR A 35 5.10 -7.77 -18.53
CA TYR A 35 5.12 -6.42 -17.98
C TYR A 35 6.53 -5.99 -17.55
N LYS A 36 6.81 -4.71 -17.70
CA LYS A 36 7.93 -4.05 -17.00
C LYS A 36 7.48 -3.79 -15.55
N VAL A 37 8.17 -4.35 -14.57
CA VAL A 37 7.77 -4.25 -13.15
C VAL A 37 8.84 -3.52 -12.35
N PHE A 38 8.45 -2.44 -11.68
CA PHE A 38 9.28 -1.68 -10.77
C PHE A 38 8.73 -1.83 -9.35
N ALA A 39 9.58 -2.15 -8.40
CA ALA A 39 9.27 -2.16 -6.98
C ALA A 39 10.29 -1.28 -6.24
N PRO A 40 10.10 0.07 -6.26
CA PRO A 40 11.05 0.97 -5.65
C PRO A 40 11.07 0.82 -4.13
N ALA A 41 12.27 0.90 -3.56
CA ALA A 41 12.43 1.10 -2.13
C ALA A 41 12.16 2.56 -1.76
N TYR A 42 11.66 2.81 -0.56
CA TYR A 42 11.61 4.17 -0.01
C TYR A 42 13.04 4.73 0.13
N PRO A 43 13.21 6.07 0.11
CA PRO A 43 14.54 6.68 0.23
C PRO A 43 15.35 6.12 1.40
N GLY A 44 16.55 5.63 1.12
CA GLY A 44 17.43 5.00 2.12
C GLY A 44 17.14 3.54 2.45
N LEU A 45 16.05 2.93 1.95
CA LEU A 45 15.71 1.53 2.23
C LEU A 45 16.14 0.56 1.10
N GLY A 46 16.97 0.99 0.16
CA GLY A 46 17.47 0.17 -0.95
C GLY A 46 18.57 -0.83 -0.55
N VAL A 47 18.49 -1.36 0.68
CA VAL A 47 19.43 -2.35 1.23
C VAL A 47 18.67 -3.58 1.72
N GLU A 48 19.42 -4.63 2.09
CA GLU A 48 18.82 -5.89 2.56
C GLU A 48 18.03 -5.73 3.87
N VAL A 49 17.02 -6.57 4.07
CA VAL A 49 16.16 -6.60 5.27
C VAL A 49 16.99 -6.72 6.55
N GLU A 50 18.02 -7.56 6.51
CA GLU A 50 18.93 -7.83 7.62
C GLU A 50 19.71 -6.57 8.02
N ALA A 51 20.19 -5.80 7.05
CA ALA A 51 20.89 -4.55 7.31
C ALA A 51 20.01 -3.49 7.96
N LEU A 52 18.73 -3.39 7.54
CA LEU A 52 17.75 -2.46 8.14
C LEU A 52 17.32 -2.86 9.56
N ARG A 53 17.47 -4.14 9.93
CA ARG A 53 17.25 -4.60 11.30
C ARG A 53 18.45 -4.26 12.22
N GLU A 54 19.67 -4.36 11.67
CA GLU A 54 20.91 -4.03 12.41
C GLU A 54 21.05 -2.53 12.60
N ASP A 55 20.79 -1.74 11.54
CA ASP A 55 20.80 -0.28 11.58
C ASP A 55 19.48 0.30 11.05
N PRO A 56 18.51 0.62 11.91
CA PRO A 56 17.25 1.22 11.52
C PRO A 56 17.30 2.73 11.29
N SER A 57 18.45 3.37 11.35
CA SER A 57 18.57 4.84 11.20
C SER A 57 18.04 5.38 9.87
N PRO A 58 18.16 4.68 8.72
CA PRO A 58 17.51 5.13 7.49
C PRO A 58 15.98 5.16 7.59
N ILE A 59 15.39 4.24 8.38
CA ILE A 59 13.94 4.17 8.61
C ILE A 59 13.48 5.37 9.44
N GLU A 60 14.24 5.76 10.46
CA GLU A 60 13.91 6.92 11.33
C GLU A 60 13.94 8.24 10.54
N ALA A 61 14.76 8.32 9.48
CA ALA A 61 14.90 9.48 8.63
C ALA A 61 13.82 9.60 7.54
N LEU A 62 12.93 8.60 7.38
CA LEU A 62 11.90 8.62 6.34
C LEU A 62 10.92 9.78 6.53
N SER A 63 10.56 10.40 5.40
CA SER A 63 9.57 11.47 5.29
C SER A 63 8.55 11.08 4.22
N ILE A 64 7.26 11.24 4.53
CA ILE A 64 6.19 10.96 3.54
C ILE A 64 6.33 11.86 2.31
N PRO A 65 6.50 13.20 2.43
CA PRO A 65 6.69 14.06 1.27
C PRO A 65 7.88 13.65 0.40
N ALA A 66 9.05 13.35 1.01
CA ALA A 66 10.22 12.92 0.25
C ALA A 66 10.02 11.56 -0.43
N THR A 67 9.24 10.67 0.17
CA THR A 67 8.89 9.38 -0.44
C THR A 67 7.94 9.58 -1.63
N VAL A 68 6.94 10.45 -1.50
CA VAL A 68 6.04 10.80 -2.61
C VAL A 68 6.85 11.42 -3.75
N GLU A 69 7.69 12.40 -3.49
CA GLU A 69 8.56 13.05 -4.50
C GLU A 69 9.47 12.05 -5.23
N SER A 70 10.04 11.09 -4.50
CA SER A 70 10.87 10.04 -5.09
C SER A 70 10.06 9.12 -6.03
N LEU A 71 8.83 8.77 -5.65
CA LEU A 71 7.93 7.96 -6.47
C LEU A 71 7.43 8.74 -7.70
N GLU A 72 7.08 10.01 -7.54
CA GLU A 72 6.69 10.89 -8.64
C GLU A 72 7.81 11.05 -9.66
N THR A 73 9.04 11.23 -9.19
CA THR A 73 10.22 11.32 -10.06
C THR A 73 10.39 10.03 -10.86
N LEU A 74 10.37 8.87 -10.21
CA LEU A 74 10.49 7.58 -10.89
C LEU A 74 9.38 7.39 -11.92
N ILE A 75 8.13 7.66 -11.55
CA ILE A 75 6.98 7.46 -12.44
C ILE A 75 7.00 8.48 -13.60
N GLY A 76 7.44 9.71 -13.33
CA GLY A 76 7.56 10.75 -14.35
C GLY A 76 8.65 10.49 -15.42
N GLU A 77 9.61 9.61 -15.11
CA GLU A 77 10.66 9.17 -16.05
C GLU A 77 10.22 8.00 -16.93
N LEU A 78 9.04 7.41 -16.71
CA LEU A 78 8.52 6.32 -17.51
C LEU A 78 7.95 6.81 -18.85
N ASP A 79 8.09 6.02 -19.89
CA ASP A 79 7.61 6.34 -21.26
C ASP A 79 6.07 6.52 -21.32
N SER A 80 5.34 5.92 -20.41
CA SER A 80 3.87 5.97 -20.34
C SER A 80 3.38 5.81 -18.90
N PRO A 81 2.16 6.33 -18.58
CA PRO A 81 1.58 6.14 -17.25
C PRO A 81 1.44 4.67 -16.86
N PRO A 82 2.02 4.21 -15.73
CA PRO A 82 1.96 2.82 -15.31
C PRO A 82 0.65 2.47 -14.60
N ILE A 83 0.42 1.18 -14.38
CA ILE A 83 -0.47 0.71 -13.32
C ILE A 83 0.29 0.83 -11.99
N ILE A 84 -0.28 1.50 -11.00
CA ILE A 84 0.32 1.67 -9.67
C ILE A 84 -0.43 0.77 -8.68
N MET A 85 0.29 -0.14 -8.01
CA MET A 85 -0.30 -1.00 -6.99
C MET A 85 0.45 -0.83 -5.68
N GLY A 86 -0.27 -0.54 -4.60
CA GLY A 86 0.34 -0.33 -3.30
C GLY A 86 -0.32 -1.16 -2.20
N HIS A 87 0.50 -1.72 -1.30
CA HIS A 87 0.04 -2.48 -0.15
C HIS A 87 0.17 -1.65 1.13
N SER A 88 -0.84 -1.70 1.99
CA SER A 88 -0.83 -1.03 3.30
C SER A 88 -0.57 0.48 3.16
N PHE A 89 0.53 1.01 3.69
CA PHE A 89 0.92 2.41 3.49
C PHE A 89 1.21 2.73 2.01
N GLY A 90 1.73 1.76 1.25
CA GLY A 90 1.84 1.86 -0.20
C GLY A 90 0.50 2.11 -0.90
N GLY A 91 -0.60 1.60 -0.34
CA GLY A 91 -1.95 1.90 -0.81
C GLY A 91 -2.36 3.36 -0.60
N ALA A 92 -1.97 3.98 0.53
CA ALA A 92 -2.15 5.41 0.74
C ALA A 92 -1.30 6.23 -0.23
N LEU A 93 -0.04 5.84 -0.46
CA LEU A 93 0.83 6.48 -1.47
C LEU A 93 0.25 6.34 -2.89
N THR A 94 -0.35 5.20 -3.23
CA THR A 94 -1.07 5.02 -4.50
C THR A 94 -2.20 6.04 -4.64
N GLN A 95 -3.01 6.24 -3.59
CA GLN A 95 -4.08 7.24 -3.60
C GLN A 95 -3.53 8.66 -3.84
N ILE A 96 -2.45 9.04 -3.17
CA ILE A 96 -1.80 10.35 -3.31
C ILE A 96 -1.26 10.53 -4.74
N LEU A 97 -0.57 9.53 -5.29
CA LEU A 97 -0.03 9.60 -6.64
C LEU A 97 -1.12 9.75 -7.70
N LEU A 98 -2.25 9.04 -7.56
CA LEU A 98 -3.40 9.20 -8.46
C LEU A 98 -4.02 10.59 -8.32
N ASP A 99 -4.12 11.14 -7.11
CA ASP A 99 -4.63 12.49 -6.87
C ASP A 99 -3.74 13.56 -7.52
N HIS A 100 -2.44 13.33 -7.55
CA HIS A 100 -1.46 14.19 -8.23
C HIS A 100 -1.40 13.96 -9.76
N GLY A 101 -2.23 13.07 -10.32
CA GLY A 101 -2.36 12.83 -11.76
C GLY A 101 -1.38 11.79 -12.32
N PHE A 102 -0.72 11.01 -11.48
CA PHE A 102 0.15 9.91 -11.92
C PHE A 102 -0.63 8.60 -12.11
N GLY A 103 -0.13 7.75 -13.01
CA GLY A 103 -0.66 6.41 -13.28
C GLY A 103 -1.85 6.36 -14.24
N ALA A 104 -2.05 5.21 -14.87
CA ALA A 104 -3.18 4.89 -15.75
C ALA A 104 -4.33 4.23 -14.99
N ALA A 105 -4.02 3.52 -13.92
CA ALA A 105 -4.95 2.95 -12.94
C ALA A 105 -4.21 2.69 -11.63
N GLY A 106 -4.93 2.66 -10.52
CA GLY A 106 -4.37 2.34 -9.21
C GLY A 106 -5.08 1.17 -8.52
N VAL A 107 -4.32 0.41 -7.72
CA VAL A 107 -4.83 -0.63 -6.83
C VAL A 107 -4.26 -0.42 -5.44
N ALA A 108 -5.13 -0.17 -4.47
CA ALA A 108 -4.79 0.03 -3.07
C ALA A 108 -5.18 -1.22 -2.27
N ILE A 109 -4.19 -2.04 -1.88
CA ILE A 109 -4.39 -3.34 -1.23
C ILE A 109 -4.21 -3.17 0.27
N ASP A 110 -5.23 -3.54 1.07
CA ASP A 110 -5.23 -3.40 2.53
C ASP A 110 -4.76 -2.00 2.99
N SER A 111 -5.26 -0.97 2.30
CA SER A 111 -4.71 0.38 2.36
C SER A 111 -4.88 1.04 3.71
N VAL A 112 -3.82 1.72 4.15
CA VAL A 112 -3.92 2.74 5.20
C VAL A 112 -4.92 3.82 4.74
N PRO A 113 -5.78 4.33 5.66
CA PRO A 113 -6.75 5.35 5.31
C PRO A 113 -6.08 6.68 4.94
N ALA A 114 -6.63 7.37 3.94
CA ALA A 114 -6.31 8.76 3.68
C ALA A 114 -6.85 9.67 4.79
N GLU A 115 -6.35 10.90 4.88
CA GLU A 115 -6.84 11.91 5.82
C GLU A 115 -8.36 12.12 5.68
N GLY A 116 -9.05 12.25 6.79
CA GLY A 116 -10.52 12.40 6.84
C GLY A 116 -11.27 11.10 7.16
N ILE A 117 -10.64 9.94 7.02
CA ILE A 117 -11.23 8.66 7.39
C ILE A 117 -11.13 8.47 8.90
N LYS A 118 -12.28 8.27 9.56
CA LYS A 118 -12.39 8.22 11.04
C LYS A 118 -12.77 6.85 11.59
N VAL A 119 -12.85 5.83 10.74
CA VAL A 119 -13.14 4.46 11.17
C VAL A 119 -11.90 3.86 11.82
N VAL A 120 -12.02 3.44 13.07
CA VAL A 120 -10.94 2.82 13.85
C VAL A 120 -11.45 1.55 14.53
N PRO A 121 -11.40 0.40 13.85
CA PRO A 121 -11.87 -0.87 14.39
C PRO A 121 -11.07 -1.34 15.63
N PRO A 122 -11.66 -2.11 16.56
CA PRO A 122 -10.96 -2.62 17.74
C PRO A 122 -9.73 -3.47 17.44
N SER A 123 -9.75 -4.27 16.36
CA SER A 123 -8.60 -5.06 15.92
C SER A 123 -7.43 -4.16 15.52
N GLN A 124 -7.69 -3.06 14.79
CA GLN A 124 -6.68 -2.06 14.42
C GLN A 124 -6.05 -1.40 15.65
N ILE A 125 -6.86 -1.03 16.66
CA ILE A 125 -6.35 -0.48 17.92
C ILE A 125 -5.40 -1.49 18.58
N ARG A 126 -5.82 -2.76 18.66
CA ARG A 126 -4.99 -3.82 19.26
C ARG A 126 -3.71 -4.06 18.47
N ALA A 127 -3.76 -4.09 17.15
CA ALA A 127 -2.61 -4.26 16.28
C ALA A 127 -1.60 -3.10 16.40
N SER A 128 -2.09 -1.86 16.50
CA SER A 128 -1.27 -0.65 16.60
C SER A 128 -0.79 -0.36 18.04
N PHE A 129 -1.40 -0.95 19.05
CA PHE A 129 -1.10 -0.66 20.47
C PHE A 129 0.38 -0.83 20.84
N PRO A 130 1.12 -1.86 20.35
CA PRO A 130 2.55 -1.98 20.66
C PRO A 130 3.37 -0.73 20.30
N ILE A 131 2.97 -0.02 19.24
CA ILE A 131 3.63 1.19 18.76
C ILE A 131 3.10 2.40 19.52
N LEU A 132 1.80 2.53 19.66
CA LEU A 132 1.13 3.72 20.18
C LEU A 132 1.17 3.86 21.71
N LYS A 133 1.40 2.77 22.45
CA LYS A 133 1.48 2.80 23.92
C LYS A 133 2.62 3.66 24.48
N ASN A 134 3.64 3.97 23.68
CA ASN A 134 4.77 4.80 24.10
C ASN A 134 4.92 6.00 23.15
N PRO A 135 4.61 7.24 23.60
CA PRO A 135 4.75 8.44 22.80
C PRO A 135 6.17 8.71 22.25
N ALA A 136 7.21 8.19 22.91
CA ALA A 136 8.58 8.33 22.41
C ALA A 136 8.81 7.56 21.09
N ASN A 137 7.97 6.58 20.78
CA ASN A 137 8.04 5.82 19.54
C ASN A 137 7.83 6.68 18.28
N ARG A 138 7.20 7.86 18.43
CA ARG A 138 7.05 8.80 17.30
C ARG A 138 8.38 9.32 16.72
N HIS A 139 9.49 9.13 17.43
CA HIS A 139 10.82 9.55 17.01
C HIS A 139 11.79 8.38 16.77
N ARG A 140 11.26 7.17 16.63
CA ARG A 140 12.05 5.95 16.49
C ARG A 140 11.50 5.05 15.40
N ALA A 141 12.36 4.19 14.87
CA ALA A 141 11.94 3.01 14.16
C ALA A 141 11.40 1.97 15.15
N VAL A 142 10.20 1.44 14.91
CA VAL A 142 9.51 0.51 15.80
C VAL A 142 9.06 -0.72 15.04
N GLY A 143 9.52 -1.89 15.49
CA GLY A 143 9.14 -3.20 14.94
C GLY A 143 8.10 -3.92 15.78
N PHE A 144 7.55 -4.97 15.22
CA PHE A 144 6.76 -5.98 15.91
C PHE A 144 7.65 -7.12 16.40
N THR A 145 7.29 -7.75 17.51
CA THR A 145 7.76 -9.12 17.80
C THR A 145 7.07 -10.10 16.88
N ALA A 146 7.62 -11.30 16.69
CA ALA A 146 7.00 -12.34 15.85
C ALA A 146 5.52 -12.60 16.22
N LYS A 147 5.20 -12.65 17.52
CA LYS A 147 3.82 -12.81 18.02
C LYS A 147 2.91 -11.63 17.67
N GLN A 148 3.43 -10.41 17.73
CA GLN A 148 2.67 -9.21 17.33
C GLN A 148 2.47 -9.16 15.82
N PHE A 149 3.48 -9.54 15.06
CA PHE A 149 3.41 -9.65 13.60
C PHE A 149 2.39 -10.71 13.18
N HIS A 150 2.41 -11.88 13.84
CA HIS A 150 1.39 -12.90 13.61
C HIS A 150 -0.03 -12.35 13.79
N TYR A 151 -0.30 -11.65 14.89
CA TYR A 151 -1.62 -11.06 15.11
C TYR A 151 -1.98 -9.98 14.08
N ALA A 152 -1.02 -9.10 13.74
CA ALA A 152 -1.29 -7.92 12.91
C ALA A 152 -1.30 -8.24 11.40
N PHE A 153 -0.38 -9.10 10.94
CA PHE A 153 -0.12 -9.31 9.51
C PHE A 153 -0.53 -10.69 9.01
N THR A 154 -0.35 -11.73 9.79
CA THR A 154 -0.39 -13.13 9.33
C THR A 154 -1.30 -14.01 10.19
N ASN A 155 -2.34 -13.41 10.76
CA ASN A 155 -3.25 -14.08 11.72
C ASN A 155 -4.03 -15.27 11.15
N THR A 156 -4.05 -15.45 9.85
CA THR A 156 -4.67 -16.59 9.15
C THR A 156 -3.67 -17.69 8.78
N LEU A 157 -2.37 -17.45 8.97
CA LEU A 157 -1.32 -18.44 8.73
C LEU A 157 -1.04 -19.27 9.98
N SER A 158 -0.41 -20.43 9.83
CA SER A 158 0.17 -21.17 10.94
C SER A 158 1.29 -20.37 11.63
N GLU A 159 1.63 -20.71 12.87
CA GLU A 159 2.74 -20.06 13.58
C GLU A 159 4.09 -20.24 12.84
N GLU A 160 4.31 -21.38 12.20
CA GLU A 160 5.51 -21.67 11.42
C GLU A 160 5.59 -20.80 10.16
N GLU A 161 4.53 -20.71 9.37
CA GLU A 161 4.45 -19.86 8.18
C GLU A 161 4.57 -18.38 8.54
N SER A 162 3.92 -17.98 9.64
CA SER A 162 4.00 -16.61 10.16
C SER A 162 5.43 -16.25 10.58
N LEU A 163 6.12 -17.16 11.26
CA LEU A 163 7.52 -16.94 11.65
C LEU A 163 8.42 -16.82 10.43
N ALA A 164 8.23 -17.70 9.43
CA ALA A 164 8.99 -17.64 8.17
C ALA A 164 8.76 -16.29 7.44
N ALA A 165 7.51 -15.82 7.37
CA ALA A 165 7.20 -14.51 6.78
C ALA A 165 7.82 -13.36 7.59
N TYR A 166 7.78 -13.43 8.93
CA TYR A 166 8.40 -12.45 9.80
C TYR A 166 9.91 -12.38 9.59
N GLU A 167 10.59 -13.52 9.57
CA GLU A 167 12.03 -13.59 9.36
C GLU A 167 12.46 -13.11 7.98
N ARG A 168 11.63 -13.34 6.96
CA ARG A 168 11.95 -12.95 5.59
C ARG A 168 11.72 -11.47 5.31
N TYR A 169 10.64 -10.89 5.81
CA TYR A 169 10.13 -9.60 5.31
C TYR A 169 10.13 -8.48 6.34
N HIS A 170 9.97 -8.79 7.64
CA HIS A 170 9.75 -7.76 8.64
C HIS A 170 10.99 -6.91 8.89
N ILE A 171 10.80 -5.58 8.85
CA ILE A 171 11.73 -4.55 9.33
C ILE A 171 11.00 -3.64 10.33
N PRO A 172 11.70 -2.83 11.14
CA PRO A 172 11.05 -1.72 11.84
C PRO A 172 10.41 -0.73 10.88
N ALA A 173 9.46 0.07 11.35
CA ALA A 173 8.83 1.14 10.59
C ALA A 173 8.97 2.49 11.31
N PRO A 174 8.92 3.63 10.59
CA PRO A 174 9.01 4.95 11.20
C PRO A 174 7.77 5.20 12.08
N GLY A 175 8.00 5.30 13.37
CA GLY A 175 6.92 5.56 14.33
C GLY A 175 6.24 6.91 14.08
N SER A 176 6.96 7.87 13.50
CA SER A 176 6.41 9.16 13.07
C SER A 176 5.23 9.02 12.09
N TRP A 177 5.30 8.08 11.13
CA TRP A 177 4.23 7.85 10.16
C TRP A 177 3.00 7.22 10.82
N VAL A 178 3.20 6.26 11.74
CA VAL A 178 2.08 5.63 12.47
C VAL A 178 1.38 6.67 13.37
N TRP A 179 2.15 7.47 14.11
CA TRP A 179 1.62 8.55 14.94
C TRP A 179 0.98 9.66 14.10
N GLY A 180 1.57 10.00 12.95
CA GLY A 180 1.02 10.97 11.99
C GLY A 180 -0.36 10.54 11.50
N GLY A 181 -0.55 9.29 11.10
CA GLY A 181 -1.84 8.75 10.69
C GLY A 181 -2.90 8.82 11.78
N VAL A 182 -2.54 8.50 13.03
CA VAL A 182 -3.48 8.61 14.17
C VAL A 182 -3.86 10.06 14.45
N LEU A 183 -2.92 11.00 14.34
CA LEU A 183 -3.12 12.42 14.66
C LEU A 183 -3.69 13.22 13.49
N ALA A 184 -3.65 12.71 12.26
CA ALA A 184 -4.05 13.42 11.04
C ALA A 184 -5.44 14.07 11.16
N ASN A 185 -6.42 13.34 11.71
CA ASN A 185 -7.79 13.84 11.86
C ASN A 185 -7.98 14.84 13.03
N PHE A 186 -6.95 15.08 13.83
CA PHE A 186 -6.98 16.00 14.98
C PHE A 186 -6.08 17.21 14.80
N THR A 187 -5.23 17.21 13.76
CA THR A 187 -4.29 18.27 13.46
C THR A 187 -4.92 19.23 12.43
N PRO A 188 -4.94 20.57 12.68
CA PRO A 188 -5.45 21.53 11.72
C PRO A 188 -4.65 21.57 10.41
N GLY A 189 -5.33 21.81 9.28
CA GLY A 189 -4.74 21.82 7.95
C GLY A 189 -4.60 20.41 7.35
N HIS A 190 -4.18 20.36 6.09
CA HIS A 190 -3.94 19.08 5.43
C HIS A 190 -2.64 18.44 5.93
N GLN A 191 -2.66 17.15 6.13
CA GLN A 191 -1.54 16.34 6.54
C GLN A 191 -0.97 15.57 5.34
N ASP A 192 0.15 14.89 5.53
CA ASP A 192 0.89 14.20 4.47
C ASP A 192 0.11 13.08 3.77
N THR A 193 -1.02 12.62 4.33
CA THR A 193 -1.91 11.62 3.74
C THR A 193 -3.19 12.21 3.14
N TYR A 194 -3.22 13.51 2.92
CA TYR A 194 -4.35 14.18 2.27
C TYR A 194 -4.49 13.75 0.81
N VAL A 195 -5.75 13.60 0.38
CA VAL A 195 -6.17 13.44 -1.01
C VAL A 195 -7.45 14.24 -1.25
N ASP A 196 -7.64 14.78 -2.44
CA ASP A 196 -8.94 15.35 -2.81
C ASP A 196 -9.91 14.23 -3.25
N PHE A 197 -10.77 13.82 -2.35
CA PHE A 197 -11.81 12.82 -2.65
C PHE A 197 -12.80 13.23 -3.75
N LYS A 198 -12.74 14.47 -4.25
CA LYS A 198 -13.59 14.99 -5.32
C LYS A 198 -12.86 15.13 -6.64
N ASN A 199 -11.58 14.75 -6.70
CA ASN A 199 -10.80 14.84 -7.92
C ASN A 199 -11.38 13.91 -8.99
N ASP A 200 -12.09 14.48 -9.96
CA ASP A 200 -12.68 13.77 -11.10
C ASP A 200 -11.65 13.42 -12.19
N ALA A 201 -10.48 14.05 -12.15
CA ALA A 201 -9.42 13.88 -13.17
C ALA A 201 -8.44 12.75 -12.83
N ARG A 202 -8.51 12.17 -11.62
CA ARG A 202 -7.62 11.06 -11.24
C ARG A 202 -7.91 9.79 -12.05
N ALA A 203 -6.91 8.94 -12.18
CA ALA A 203 -7.08 7.61 -12.77
C ALA A 203 -8.03 6.72 -11.93
N PRO A 204 -8.63 5.68 -12.54
CA PRO A 204 -9.44 4.68 -11.84
C PRO A 204 -8.69 4.05 -10.66
N LEU A 205 -9.40 3.76 -9.56
CA LEU A 205 -8.86 3.23 -8.32
C LEU A 205 -9.66 2.03 -7.82
N LEU A 206 -8.98 0.91 -7.62
CA LEU A 206 -9.52 -0.27 -6.93
C LEU A 206 -9.00 -0.33 -5.50
N PHE A 207 -9.88 -0.56 -4.54
CA PHE A 207 -9.51 -1.01 -3.21
C PHE A 207 -9.70 -2.52 -3.09
N ILE A 208 -8.66 -3.20 -2.61
CA ILE A 208 -8.70 -4.61 -2.23
C ILE A 208 -8.54 -4.69 -0.71
N ALA A 209 -9.36 -5.51 -0.05
CA ALA A 209 -9.27 -5.75 1.39
C ALA A 209 -9.21 -7.26 1.69
N GLY A 210 -8.32 -7.64 2.59
CA GLY A 210 -8.32 -8.95 3.23
C GLY A 210 -9.41 -9.03 4.30
N GLY A 211 -10.33 -10.01 4.18
CA GLY A 211 -11.49 -10.15 5.06
C GLY A 211 -11.15 -10.38 6.54
N GLU A 212 -9.96 -10.93 6.82
CA GLU A 212 -9.45 -11.21 8.16
C GLU A 212 -8.31 -10.26 8.59
N ASP A 213 -8.13 -9.14 7.88
CA ASP A 213 -7.10 -8.15 8.21
C ASP A 213 -7.37 -7.50 9.57
N ASN A 214 -6.41 -7.64 10.49
CA ASN A 214 -6.51 -7.07 11.83
C ASN A 214 -5.97 -5.64 11.94
N ILE A 215 -5.12 -5.21 10.99
CA ILE A 215 -4.49 -3.88 11.05
C ILE A 215 -5.22 -2.87 10.16
N MET A 216 -5.70 -3.29 8.98
CA MET A 216 -6.54 -2.50 8.08
C MET A 216 -7.81 -3.27 7.69
N PRO A 217 -8.72 -3.55 8.65
CA PRO A 217 -9.93 -4.33 8.38
C PRO A 217 -10.73 -3.77 7.20
N PRO A 218 -11.54 -4.61 6.52
CA PRO A 218 -12.34 -4.19 5.35
C PRO A 218 -13.09 -2.90 5.53
N SER A 219 -13.67 -2.66 6.71
CA SER A 219 -14.43 -1.44 7.03
C SER A 219 -13.62 -0.14 6.89
N VAL A 220 -12.28 -0.19 7.03
CA VAL A 220 -11.40 0.95 6.79
C VAL A 220 -11.33 1.25 5.31
N ASN A 221 -11.13 0.23 4.47
CA ASN A 221 -11.08 0.38 3.02
C ASN A 221 -12.45 0.73 2.42
N GLU A 222 -13.55 0.16 2.92
CA GLU A 222 -14.90 0.57 2.56
C GLU A 222 -15.17 2.04 2.88
N SER A 223 -14.64 2.55 4.00
CA SER A 223 -14.76 3.95 4.35
C SER A 223 -13.98 4.85 3.38
N ASN A 224 -12.78 4.45 2.93
CA ASN A 224 -12.08 5.15 1.85
C ASN A 224 -12.96 5.23 0.59
N VAL A 225 -13.45 4.10 0.10
CA VAL A 225 -14.34 4.03 -1.08
C VAL A 225 -15.57 4.93 -0.91
N HIS A 226 -16.17 4.94 0.27
CA HIS A 226 -17.33 5.78 0.55
C HIS A 226 -17.04 7.28 0.36
N HIS A 227 -15.84 7.73 0.76
CA HIS A 227 -15.45 9.13 0.60
C HIS A 227 -15.24 9.49 -0.87
N TYR A 228 -14.70 8.58 -1.68
CA TYR A 228 -14.52 8.76 -3.13
C TYR A 228 -15.83 8.80 -3.94
N ARG A 229 -16.98 8.42 -3.36
CA ARG A 229 -18.30 8.57 -4.02
C ARG A 229 -18.65 10.01 -4.38
N LYS A 230 -17.87 10.97 -3.94
CA LYS A 230 -18.01 12.40 -4.29
C LYS A 230 -17.37 12.75 -5.62
N SER A 231 -16.56 11.86 -6.18
CA SER A 231 -15.90 11.99 -7.48
C SER A 231 -16.61 11.14 -8.53
N ALA A 232 -16.61 11.62 -9.78
CA ALA A 232 -17.06 10.87 -10.95
C ALA A 232 -16.01 9.86 -11.44
N ALA A 233 -14.74 9.96 -11.00
CA ALA A 233 -13.71 9.00 -11.33
C ALA A 233 -14.02 7.62 -10.71
N VAL A 234 -13.79 6.55 -11.47
CA VAL A 234 -14.12 5.18 -11.06
C VAL A 234 -13.41 4.83 -9.76
N THR A 235 -14.16 4.27 -8.81
CA THR A 235 -13.65 3.69 -7.57
C THR A 235 -14.41 2.42 -7.26
N ASP A 236 -13.71 1.30 -7.23
CA ASP A 236 -14.28 -0.01 -6.93
C ASP A 236 -13.69 -0.61 -5.65
N PHE A 237 -14.38 -1.61 -5.11
CA PHE A 237 -14.00 -2.34 -3.91
C PHE A 237 -14.12 -3.84 -4.12
N LYS A 238 -13.13 -4.59 -3.67
CA LYS A 238 -13.14 -6.06 -3.63
C LYS A 238 -12.60 -6.56 -2.31
N GLU A 239 -13.40 -7.34 -1.60
CA GLU A 239 -12.95 -8.10 -0.44
C GLU A 239 -12.58 -9.52 -0.86
N PHE A 240 -11.47 -10.02 -0.32
CA PHE A 240 -11.05 -11.42 -0.41
C PHE A 240 -11.18 -12.06 0.97
N GLU A 241 -12.17 -12.91 1.14
CA GLU A 241 -12.42 -13.64 2.39
C GLU A 241 -11.22 -14.50 2.81
N GLY A 242 -11.00 -14.64 4.12
CA GLY A 242 -9.95 -15.48 4.69
C GLY A 242 -8.53 -14.95 4.52
N ARG A 243 -8.34 -13.72 4.03
CA ARG A 243 -7.03 -13.11 3.86
C ARG A 243 -6.69 -12.17 5.01
N SER A 244 -5.46 -12.29 5.48
CA SER A 244 -4.86 -11.41 6.48
C SER A 244 -4.29 -10.14 5.83
N HIS A 245 -3.69 -9.25 6.63
CA HIS A 245 -2.96 -8.08 6.11
C HIS A 245 -1.79 -8.46 5.18
N PHE A 246 -1.28 -9.69 5.28
CA PHE A 246 -0.24 -10.23 4.39
C PHE A 246 -0.84 -10.80 3.09
N THR A 247 -1.91 -10.21 2.60
CA THR A 247 -2.64 -10.61 1.37
C THR A 247 -1.70 -10.78 0.18
N VAL A 248 -0.66 -9.97 0.06
CA VAL A 248 0.29 -9.98 -1.07
C VAL A 248 1.29 -11.13 -1.04
N GLY A 249 1.48 -11.80 0.09
CA GLY A 249 2.41 -12.93 0.23
C GLY A 249 1.79 -14.20 0.84
N GLN A 250 0.54 -14.14 1.29
CA GLN A 250 -0.21 -15.29 1.80
C GLN A 250 -0.46 -16.31 0.68
N PRO A 251 -0.42 -17.62 0.92
CA PRO A 251 -0.74 -18.64 -0.09
C PRO A 251 -2.03 -18.32 -0.85
N GLY A 252 -2.01 -18.48 -2.19
CA GLY A 252 -3.10 -18.07 -3.08
C GLY A 252 -3.10 -16.57 -3.42
N TRP A 253 -2.00 -15.86 -3.17
CA TRP A 253 -1.80 -14.44 -3.56
C TRP A 253 -1.98 -14.23 -5.07
N GLU A 254 -1.79 -15.27 -5.89
CA GLU A 254 -1.94 -15.22 -7.35
C GLU A 254 -3.34 -14.79 -7.77
N GLU A 255 -4.38 -15.26 -7.05
CA GLU A 255 -5.77 -14.86 -7.32
C GLU A 255 -5.96 -13.35 -7.14
N VAL A 256 -5.36 -12.79 -6.09
CA VAL A 256 -5.42 -11.34 -5.82
C VAL A 256 -4.65 -10.57 -6.89
N ALA A 257 -3.46 -11.06 -7.25
CA ALA A 257 -2.61 -10.46 -8.28
C ALA A 257 -3.31 -10.43 -9.65
N ASP A 258 -3.91 -11.55 -10.05
CA ASP A 258 -4.63 -11.67 -11.32
C ASP A 258 -5.86 -10.76 -11.35
N TYR A 259 -6.66 -10.73 -10.28
CA TYR A 259 -7.80 -9.83 -10.17
C TYR A 259 -7.39 -8.36 -10.24
N ALA A 260 -6.34 -7.97 -9.51
CA ALA A 260 -5.82 -6.60 -9.50
C ALA A 260 -5.37 -6.16 -10.90
N LEU A 261 -4.63 -7.02 -11.60
CA LEU A 261 -4.15 -6.75 -12.94
C LEU A 261 -5.29 -6.65 -13.97
N ASP A 262 -6.23 -7.61 -13.95
CA ASP A 262 -7.34 -7.65 -14.90
C ASP A 262 -8.27 -6.44 -14.72
N TRP A 263 -8.56 -6.07 -13.47
CA TRP A 263 -9.33 -4.87 -13.18
C TRP A 263 -8.62 -3.61 -13.68
N ALA A 264 -7.33 -3.45 -13.36
CA ALA A 264 -6.56 -2.27 -13.73
C ALA A 264 -6.45 -2.11 -15.25
N LYS A 265 -6.19 -3.19 -15.99
CA LYS A 265 -6.16 -3.19 -17.47
C LYS A 265 -7.49 -2.75 -18.07
N GLY A 266 -8.58 -3.32 -17.57
CA GLY A 266 -9.93 -3.02 -18.10
C GLY A 266 -10.30 -1.55 -17.93
N HIS A 267 -9.88 -0.91 -16.84
CA HIS A 267 -10.22 0.47 -16.54
C HIS A 267 -9.23 1.49 -17.12
N ALA A 268 -7.94 1.17 -17.21
CA ALA A 268 -6.94 2.02 -17.87
C ALA A 268 -7.25 2.22 -19.38
N ALA A 269 -7.66 1.15 -20.07
CA ALA A 269 -8.02 1.22 -21.49
C ALA A 269 -9.26 2.10 -21.75
N MET A 270 -10.25 2.09 -20.84
CA MET A 270 -11.45 2.93 -20.94
C MET A 270 -11.14 4.42 -20.73
N ALA A 271 -10.23 4.76 -19.84
CA ALA A 271 -9.82 6.14 -19.60
C ALA A 271 -9.07 6.75 -20.80
N GLY A 272 -8.27 5.96 -21.52
CA GLY A 272 -7.57 6.40 -22.75
C GLY A 272 -8.48 6.58 -23.97
N GLY A 273 -9.67 5.96 -23.98
CA GLY A 273 -10.60 5.99 -25.13
C GLY A 273 -11.55 7.18 -25.16
N SER A 274 -11.59 8.04 -24.16
CA SER A 274 -12.55 9.18 -24.08
C SER A 274 -12.05 10.50 -24.71
N THR A 275 -10.89 10.50 -25.35
CA THR A 275 -10.30 11.69 -26.03
C THR A 275 -10.45 11.62 -27.57
N GLY A 276 -11.58 11.09 -28.06
CA GLY A 276 -11.94 11.07 -29.47
C GLY A 276 -13.08 12.04 -29.78
#